data_b3f8c4445fb708161a53042bd1b3d2dd
#
_entry.id   b3f8c4445fb708161a53042bd1b3d2dd
#
_cell.length_a   1.000
_cell.length_b   1.000
_cell.length_c   1.000
_cell.angle_alpha   90.00
_cell.angle_beta   90.00
_cell.angle_gamma   90.00
#
_symmetry.space_group_name_H-M   'P 1'
#
loop_
_entity.id
_entity.type
_entity.pdbx_description
1 polymer ?
#
loop_
_entity_poly.entity_id
_entity_poly.type
_entity_poly.pdbx_seq_one_letter_code
_entity_poly.pdbx_strand_id
1 'polypeptide(L)'
;MKNKSYIPISFIILIFGIYAIPKIVDRIKNGTVVKIDKRTDIIPVKKEKGTSSDLVKFEKVPDFSFTNQNGKTITNKDFQGKVYVAEFFFTSCPGICPKMNKNMVIVQNEYKDNPLFGIASFSVDPERDTPKRLKAYAKEKGATMKNWHFLTGDINKIMALSNTGFRLHAAENEEAEGGFEHSGLFALIDKNGYIRSRKVKAGEFENPIKYYNGLDSIQVKWLIDDIQKLIKE
;
A
#
# COMPACT_ATOMS: atom_id res chain seq x y z
N MET A 1 -17.47 -46.55 42.06
CA MET A 1 -18.15 -45.23 42.15
C MET A 1 -17.92 -44.47 40.83
N LYS A 2 -18.94 -44.35 39.95
CA LYS A 2 -18.79 -43.64 38.68
C LYS A 2 -18.85 -42.14 38.92
N ASN A 3 -17.76 -41.41 38.57
CA ASN A 3 -17.68 -39.97 38.69
C ASN A 3 -18.76 -39.30 37.83
N LYS A 4 -19.80 -38.73 38.47
CA LYS A 4 -20.84 -37.92 37.83
C LYS A 4 -20.43 -36.46 37.62
N SER A 5 -19.12 -36.17 37.51
CA SER A 5 -18.57 -34.81 37.39
C SER A 5 -18.92 -34.10 36.08
N TYR A 6 -19.36 -34.83 35.04
CA TYR A 6 -19.77 -34.27 33.76
C TYR A 6 -21.16 -33.60 33.76
N ILE A 7 -22.02 -33.94 34.76
CA ILE A 7 -23.38 -33.38 34.84
C ILE A 7 -23.39 -31.86 34.97
N PRO A 8 -22.64 -31.25 35.93
CA PRO A 8 -22.59 -29.79 36.05
C PRO A 8 -21.96 -29.11 34.80
N ILE A 9 -20.98 -29.74 34.18
CA ILE A 9 -20.34 -29.22 32.96
C ILE A 9 -21.33 -29.18 31.80
N SER A 10 -22.13 -30.23 31.64
CA SER A 10 -23.17 -30.30 30.58
C SER A 10 -24.24 -29.22 30.78
N PHE A 11 -24.63 -28.92 32.03
CA PHE A 11 -25.57 -27.85 32.36
C PHE A 11 -25.01 -26.46 32.01
N ILE A 12 -23.73 -26.21 32.30
CA ILE A 12 -23.06 -24.95 31.98
C ILE A 12 -23.01 -24.73 30.48
N ILE A 13 -22.64 -25.76 29.71
CA ILE A 13 -22.60 -25.70 28.23
C ILE A 13 -24.02 -25.47 27.64
N LEU A 14 -25.03 -26.11 28.24
CA LEU A 14 -26.42 -25.96 27.75
C LEU A 14 -26.96 -24.56 28.05
N ILE A 15 -26.72 -24.01 29.25
CA ILE A 15 -27.12 -22.63 29.61
C ILE A 15 -26.37 -21.61 28.72
N PHE A 16 -25.07 -21.81 28.53
CA PHE A 16 -24.27 -20.96 27.63
C PHE A 16 -24.78 -21.00 26.20
N GLY A 17 -25.10 -22.19 25.68
CA GLY A 17 -25.68 -22.35 24.34
C GLY A 17 -27.02 -21.64 24.18
N ILE A 18 -27.94 -21.81 25.13
CA ILE A 18 -29.27 -21.17 25.10
C ILE A 18 -29.15 -19.64 25.15
N TYR A 19 -28.16 -19.09 25.87
CA TYR A 19 -27.99 -17.65 26.00
C TYR A 19 -27.10 -17.01 24.93
N ALA A 20 -26.03 -17.69 24.53
CA ALA A 20 -25.06 -17.15 23.57
C ALA A 20 -25.49 -17.31 22.11
N ILE A 21 -26.10 -18.45 21.75
CA ILE A 21 -26.48 -18.72 20.35
C ILE A 21 -27.51 -17.70 19.82
N PRO A 22 -28.60 -17.37 20.53
CA PRO A 22 -29.55 -16.36 20.06
C PRO A 22 -28.90 -14.98 19.89
N LYS A 23 -28.03 -14.58 20.81
CA LYS A 23 -27.30 -13.31 20.71
C LYS A 23 -26.34 -13.27 19.52
N ILE A 24 -25.70 -14.39 19.20
CA ILE A 24 -24.79 -14.49 18.03
C ILE A 24 -25.63 -14.44 16.75
N VAL A 25 -26.74 -15.18 16.68
CA VAL A 25 -27.65 -15.19 15.54
C VAL A 25 -28.28 -13.82 15.32
N ASP A 26 -28.68 -13.14 16.38
CA ASP A 26 -29.23 -11.78 16.32
C ASP A 26 -28.19 -10.76 15.85
N ARG A 27 -26.93 -10.87 16.29
CA ARG A 27 -25.82 -10.07 15.79
C ARG A 27 -25.54 -10.28 14.31
N ILE A 28 -25.63 -11.54 13.84
CA ILE A 28 -25.43 -11.87 12.43
C ILE A 28 -26.59 -11.34 11.59
N LYS A 29 -27.84 -11.54 12.03
CA LYS A 29 -29.03 -11.07 11.32
C LYS A 29 -29.18 -9.56 11.26
N ASN A 30 -28.82 -8.87 12.33
CA ASN A 30 -28.99 -7.41 12.45
C ASN A 30 -27.74 -6.63 12.00
N GLY A 31 -26.74 -7.27 11.37
CA GLY A 31 -25.57 -6.61 10.82
C GLY A 31 -24.69 -5.88 11.84
N THR A 32 -24.87 -6.15 13.16
CA THR A 32 -24.09 -5.53 14.24
C THR A 32 -22.79 -6.27 14.56
N VAL A 33 -22.32 -7.12 13.62
CA VAL A 33 -21.00 -7.73 13.71
C VAL A 33 -19.99 -6.72 13.24
N VAL A 34 -19.29 -6.21 14.23
CA VAL A 34 -18.07 -5.41 14.18
C VAL A 34 -18.30 -3.90 14.05
N LYS A 35 -18.41 -3.22 15.18
CA LYS A 35 -17.62 -2.00 15.34
C LYS A 35 -16.18 -2.44 15.18
N ILE A 36 -15.59 -2.18 14.01
CA ILE A 36 -14.16 -2.33 13.77
C ILE A 36 -13.45 -1.61 14.90
N ASP A 37 -12.63 -2.37 15.63
CA ASP A 37 -11.83 -1.88 16.74
C ASP A 37 -11.17 -0.56 16.35
N LYS A 38 -11.16 0.41 17.26
CA LYS A 38 -10.62 1.77 17.12
C LYS A 38 -9.13 1.85 16.73
N ARG A 39 -8.51 0.75 16.33
CA ARG A 39 -7.13 0.66 15.86
C ARG A 39 -6.94 0.86 14.37
N THR A 40 -8.02 0.93 13.59
CA THR A 40 -7.99 1.51 12.26
C THR A 40 -8.75 2.81 12.32
N ASP A 41 -8.07 3.90 12.61
CA ASP A 41 -8.59 5.26 12.49
C ASP A 41 -8.92 5.53 11.02
N ILE A 42 -10.06 4.98 10.57
CA ILE A 42 -10.76 5.53 9.42
C ILE A 42 -11.44 6.78 9.99
N ILE A 43 -10.69 7.89 10.02
CA ILE A 43 -11.26 9.20 10.28
C ILE A 43 -12.31 9.39 9.19
N PRO A 44 -13.61 9.59 9.51
CA PRO A 44 -14.58 9.96 8.50
C PRO A 44 -14.16 11.34 7.99
N VAL A 45 -13.50 11.38 6.84
CA VAL A 45 -13.15 12.62 6.19
C VAL A 45 -14.46 13.31 5.85
N LYS A 46 -14.75 14.39 6.57
CA LYS A 46 -15.79 15.35 6.21
C LYS A 46 -15.61 15.64 4.71
N LYS A 47 -16.64 15.38 3.90
CA LYS A 47 -16.66 15.81 2.50
C LYS A 47 -16.44 17.33 2.48
N GLU A 48 -15.22 17.77 2.25
CA GLU A 48 -14.98 19.15 1.87
C GLU A 48 -15.60 19.34 0.49
N LYS A 49 -16.55 20.25 0.38
CA LYS A 49 -17.13 20.70 -0.88
C LYS A 49 -15.98 21.23 -1.75
N GLY A 50 -15.52 20.44 -2.73
CA GLY A 50 -14.51 20.92 -3.68
C GLY A 50 -13.64 19.86 -4.35
N THR A 51 -13.63 18.60 -3.91
CA THR A 51 -12.82 17.55 -4.57
C THR A 51 -13.67 16.80 -5.61
N SER A 52 -13.28 16.92 -6.86
CA SER A 52 -14.00 16.40 -8.02
C SER A 52 -13.83 14.88 -8.23
N SER A 53 -12.99 14.18 -7.43
CA SER A 53 -12.77 12.75 -7.58
C SER A 53 -13.47 11.94 -6.48
N ASP A 54 -14.06 10.80 -6.87
CA ASP A 54 -14.65 9.81 -5.96
C ASP A 54 -13.59 9.01 -5.15
N LEU A 55 -12.32 9.44 -5.21
CA LEU A 55 -11.22 8.74 -4.54
C LEU A 55 -11.16 9.09 -3.06
N VAL A 56 -11.06 8.06 -2.23
CA VAL A 56 -10.90 8.20 -0.78
C VAL A 56 -9.53 8.78 -0.47
N LYS A 57 -9.49 9.73 0.45
CA LYS A 57 -8.27 10.36 0.97
C LYS A 57 -7.90 9.69 2.29
N PHE A 58 -6.64 9.25 2.39
CA PHE A 58 -6.06 8.65 3.58
C PHE A 58 -5.04 9.59 4.23
N GLU A 59 -4.12 9.04 5.01
CA GLU A 59 -3.06 9.77 5.67
C GLU A 59 -2.07 10.41 4.68
N LYS A 60 -1.40 11.43 5.14
CA LYS A 60 -0.31 12.08 4.42
C LYS A 60 0.96 11.24 4.52
N VAL A 61 1.69 11.14 3.41
CA VAL A 61 3.01 10.50 3.37
C VAL A 61 3.97 11.28 4.30
N PRO A 62 4.70 10.60 5.21
CA PRO A 62 5.70 11.25 6.05
C PRO A 62 6.82 11.89 5.23
N ASP A 63 7.51 12.83 5.84
CA ASP A 63 8.67 13.44 5.21
C ASP A 63 9.79 12.42 5.01
N PHE A 64 10.41 12.46 3.84
CA PHE A 64 11.53 11.62 3.48
C PHE A 64 12.63 12.40 2.75
N SER A 65 13.84 11.87 2.81
CA SER A 65 15.01 12.41 2.10
C SER A 65 15.94 11.24 1.78
N PHE A 66 16.07 10.92 0.48
CA PHE A 66 16.86 9.78 -0.02
C PHE A 66 17.63 10.16 -1.28
N THR A 67 18.65 9.39 -1.61
CA THR A 67 19.49 9.59 -2.79
C THR A 67 18.94 8.81 -3.97
N ASN A 68 18.80 9.44 -5.14
CA ASN A 68 18.31 8.75 -6.33
C ASN A 68 19.45 8.13 -7.16
N GLN A 69 19.07 7.42 -8.24
CA GLN A 69 19.97 6.78 -9.20
C GLN A 69 20.99 7.72 -9.89
N ASN A 70 20.82 9.03 -9.77
CA ASN A 70 21.75 10.03 -10.30
C ASN A 70 22.58 10.72 -9.22
N GLY A 71 22.53 10.22 -7.96
CA GLY A 71 23.23 10.80 -6.82
C GLY A 71 22.61 12.08 -6.26
N LYS A 72 21.39 12.45 -6.71
CA LYS A 72 20.67 13.63 -6.25
C LYS A 72 19.80 13.28 -5.05
N THR A 73 19.77 14.12 -4.03
CA THR A 73 18.82 14.03 -2.92
C THR A 73 17.42 14.39 -3.40
N ILE A 74 16.46 13.51 -3.13
CA ILE A 74 15.02 13.65 -3.45
C ILE A 74 14.23 13.63 -2.15
N THR A 75 13.27 14.53 -2.04
CA THR A 75 12.40 14.72 -0.89
C THR A 75 10.94 14.83 -1.32
N ASN A 76 10.01 14.93 -0.37
CA ASN A 76 8.60 15.23 -0.66
C ASN A 76 8.42 16.50 -1.51
N LYS A 77 9.33 17.48 -1.39
CA LYS A 77 9.28 18.74 -2.16
C LYS A 77 9.45 18.52 -3.67
N ASP A 78 10.19 17.49 -4.07
CA ASP A 78 10.38 17.13 -5.50
C ASP A 78 9.10 16.60 -6.14
N PHE A 79 8.16 16.11 -5.30
CA PHE A 79 6.84 15.62 -5.71
C PHE A 79 5.70 16.62 -5.41
N GLN A 80 5.99 17.77 -4.82
CA GLN A 80 4.96 18.77 -4.52
C GLN A 80 4.27 19.24 -5.80
N GLY A 81 2.93 19.26 -5.79
CA GLY A 81 2.12 19.61 -6.96
C GLY A 81 2.04 18.52 -8.03
N LYS A 82 2.64 17.35 -7.80
CA LYS A 82 2.57 16.19 -8.70
C LYS A 82 1.76 15.06 -8.06
N VAL A 83 1.05 14.33 -8.89
CA VAL A 83 0.54 13.00 -8.55
C VAL A 83 1.69 12.01 -8.71
N TYR A 84 1.88 11.10 -7.77
CA TYR A 84 2.92 10.10 -7.91
C TYR A 84 2.52 8.74 -7.37
N VAL A 85 3.20 7.71 -7.88
CA VAL A 85 3.08 6.34 -7.39
C VAL A 85 4.33 5.99 -6.59
N ALA A 86 4.14 5.38 -5.41
CA ALA A 86 5.23 4.87 -4.59
C ALA A 86 5.17 3.34 -4.50
N GLU A 87 6.34 2.71 -4.52
CA GLU A 87 6.54 1.28 -4.29
C GLU A 87 7.81 1.02 -3.48
N PHE A 88 7.90 -0.17 -2.87
CA PHE A 88 9.11 -0.68 -2.25
C PHE A 88 9.59 -1.89 -3.04
N PHE A 89 10.90 -1.97 -3.28
CA PHE A 89 11.52 -2.99 -4.13
C PHE A 89 12.99 -3.22 -3.74
N PHE A 90 13.67 -4.15 -4.39
CA PHE A 90 15.13 -4.23 -4.43
C PHE A 90 15.61 -4.86 -5.73
N THR A 91 16.84 -4.50 -6.19
CA THR A 91 17.28 -4.86 -7.55
C THR A 91 17.60 -6.34 -7.73
N SER A 92 17.91 -7.05 -6.64
CA SER A 92 18.22 -8.48 -6.62
C SER A 92 17.04 -9.39 -6.29
N CYS A 93 15.82 -8.85 -6.22
CA CYS A 93 14.61 -9.63 -5.98
C CYS A 93 14.31 -10.58 -7.15
N PRO A 94 14.30 -11.91 -6.94
CA PRO A 94 13.99 -12.87 -8.00
C PRO A 94 12.48 -13.10 -8.18
N GLY A 95 11.68 -12.73 -7.17
CA GLY A 95 10.26 -13.06 -7.08
C GLY A 95 9.35 -12.04 -7.76
N ILE A 96 8.75 -11.15 -6.97
CA ILE A 96 7.65 -10.26 -7.41
C ILE A 96 8.12 -9.00 -8.16
N CYS A 97 9.31 -8.48 -7.86
CA CYS A 97 9.80 -7.23 -8.46
C CYS A 97 9.84 -7.22 -9.99
N PRO A 98 10.24 -8.30 -10.70
CA PRO A 98 10.22 -8.28 -12.17
C PRO A 98 8.84 -8.01 -12.74
N LYS A 99 7.78 -8.57 -12.14
CA LYS A 99 6.39 -8.34 -12.57
C LYS A 99 5.91 -6.94 -12.18
N MET A 100 6.23 -6.48 -10.96
CA MET A 100 5.92 -5.11 -10.52
C MET A 100 6.54 -4.07 -11.45
N ASN A 101 7.84 -4.20 -11.75
CA ASN A 101 8.53 -3.29 -12.68
C ASN A 101 7.90 -3.27 -14.08
N LYS A 102 7.56 -4.44 -14.63
CA LYS A 102 6.87 -4.51 -15.92
C LYS A 102 5.56 -3.72 -15.90
N ASN A 103 4.79 -3.86 -14.83
CA ASN A 103 3.54 -3.15 -14.65
C ASN A 103 3.76 -1.65 -14.39
N MET A 104 4.81 -1.27 -13.66
CA MET A 104 5.17 0.14 -13.46
C MET A 104 5.62 0.82 -14.76
N VAL A 105 6.30 0.09 -15.66
CA VAL A 105 6.63 0.57 -17.01
C VAL A 105 5.35 0.84 -17.82
N ILE A 106 4.29 0.04 -17.66
CA ILE A 106 2.99 0.32 -18.30
C ILE A 106 2.45 1.65 -17.79
N VAL A 107 2.44 1.87 -16.45
CA VAL A 107 2.02 3.14 -15.85
C VAL A 107 2.90 4.30 -16.34
N GLN A 108 4.22 4.13 -16.38
CA GLN A 108 5.15 5.12 -16.93
C GLN A 108 4.75 5.54 -18.35
N ASN A 109 4.49 4.58 -19.24
CA ASN A 109 4.26 4.84 -20.66
C ASN A 109 3.01 5.69 -20.91
N GLU A 110 2.00 5.60 -20.03
CA GLU A 110 0.80 6.45 -20.10
C GLU A 110 1.09 7.91 -19.72
N TYR A 111 2.11 8.15 -18.87
CA TYR A 111 2.34 9.47 -18.27
C TYR A 111 3.77 10.01 -18.44
N LYS A 112 4.63 9.37 -19.25
CA LYS A 112 6.07 9.69 -19.36
C LYS A 112 6.36 11.15 -19.71
N ASP A 113 5.50 11.80 -20.46
CA ASP A 113 5.64 13.17 -20.91
C ASP A 113 4.81 14.17 -20.06
N ASN A 114 4.13 13.68 -19.02
CA ASN A 114 3.32 14.52 -18.15
C ASN A 114 4.16 15.06 -16.97
N PRO A 115 4.40 16.38 -16.89
CA PRO A 115 5.22 16.97 -15.82
C PRO A 115 4.56 16.89 -14.43
N LEU A 116 3.24 16.66 -14.38
CA LEU A 116 2.46 16.54 -13.13
C LEU A 116 2.43 15.11 -12.58
N PHE A 117 3.17 14.19 -13.21
CA PHE A 117 3.26 12.80 -12.73
C PHE A 117 4.69 12.40 -12.38
N GLY A 118 4.84 11.53 -11.38
CA GLY A 118 6.13 10.98 -10.95
C GLY A 118 6.01 9.56 -10.39
N ILE A 119 7.15 8.90 -10.20
CA ILE A 119 7.24 7.59 -9.56
C ILE A 119 8.39 7.62 -8.54
N ALA A 120 8.15 7.08 -7.36
CA ALA A 120 9.12 6.91 -6.27
C ALA A 120 9.26 5.42 -5.93
N SER A 121 10.36 4.79 -6.37
CA SER A 121 10.68 3.40 -6.04
C SER A 121 11.74 3.39 -4.94
N PHE A 122 11.39 2.95 -3.73
CA PHE A 122 12.28 2.91 -2.56
C PHE A 122 12.93 1.53 -2.44
N SER A 123 14.26 1.45 -2.49
CA SER A 123 14.95 0.19 -2.30
C SER A 123 15.02 -0.18 -0.82
N VAL A 124 14.61 -1.41 -0.49
CA VAL A 124 14.71 -1.98 0.87
C VAL A 124 16.06 -2.64 1.14
N ASP A 125 16.97 -2.61 0.16
CA ASP A 125 18.30 -3.20 0.21
C ASP A 125 19.39 -2.16 -0.16
N PRO A 126 19.54 -1.09 0.63
CA PRO A 126 20.44 0.02 0.26
C PRO A 126 21.93 -0.35 0.24
N GLU A 127 22.34 -1.45 0.87
CA GLU A 127 23.73 -1.91 0.84
C GLU A 127 24.13 -2.37 -0.57
N ARG A 128 23.26 -3.15 -1.23
CA ARG A 128 23.48 -3.62 -2.61
C ARG A 128 23.02 -2.59 -3.64
N ASP A 129 21.97 -1.85 -3.35
CA ASP A 129 21.30 -0.92 -4.26
C ASP A 129 21.90 0.50 -4.17
N THR A 130 23.19 0.62 -4.49
CA THR A 130 23.86 1.92 -4.62
C THR A 130 23.27 2.74 -5.78
N PRO A 131 23.45 4.08 -5.83
CA PRO A 131 23.00 4.91 -6.95
C PRO A 131 23.46 4.37 -8.32
N LYS A 132 24.70 3.86 -8.40
CA LYS A 132 25.25 3.25 -9.62
C LYS A 132 24.46 1.98 -10.03
N ARG A 133 24.15 1.11 -9.06
CA ARG A 133 23.35 -0.11 -9.30
C ARG A 133 21.93 0.26 -9.72
N LEU A 134 21.28 1.20 -9.02
CA LEU A 134 19.95 1.69 -9.36
C LEU A 134 19.88 2.30 -10.76
N LYS A 135 20.93 3.02 -11.18
CA LYS A 135 21.00 3.57 -12.55
C LYS A 135 21.08 2.47 -13.61
N ALA A 136 21.86 1.44 -13.37
CA ALA A 136 21.94 0.29 -14.27
C ALA A 136 20.60 -0.46 -14.33
N TYR A 137 19.97 -0.68 -13.17
CA TYR A 137 18.66 -1.33 -13.05
C TYR A 137 17.56 -0.54 -13.76
N ALA A 138 17.48 0.77 -13.56
CA ALA A 138 16.53 1.63 -14.25
C ALA A 138 16.61 1.48 -15.77
N LYS A 139 17.84 1.47 -16.30
CA LYS A 139 18.10 1.24 -17.75
C LYS A 139 17.66 -0.16 -18.18
N GLU A 140 18.03 -1.18 -17.42
CA GLU A 140 17.70 -2.59 -17.68
C GLU A 140 16.17 -2.81 -17.71
N LYS A 141 15.43 -2.18 -16.80
CA LYS A 141 13.98 -2.33 -16.68
C LYS A 141 13.17 -1.36 -17.55
N GLY A 142 13.82 -0.51 -18.35
CA GLY A 142 13.13 0.41 -19.26
C GLY A 142 12.50 1.62 -18.56
N ALA A 143 13.01 2.01 -17.40
CA ALA A 143 12.62 3.21 -16.69
C ALA A 143 13.27 4.43 -17.37
N THR A 144 12.51 5.11 -18.24
CA THR A 144 12.98 6.24 -19.08
C THR A 144 12.41 7.58 -18.65
N MET A 145 11.36 7.58 -17.81
CA MET A 145 10.69 8.81 -17.37
C MET A 145 11.60 9.64 -16.46
N LYS A 146 11.72 10.94 -16.76
CA LYS A 146 12.57 11.88 -15.99
C LYS A 146 12.19 11.96 -14.51
N ASN A 147 10.90 11.88 -14.21
CA ASN A 147 10.36 11.96 -12.83
C ASN A 147 10.22 10.57 -12.19
N TRP A 148 10.90 9.55 -12.65
CA TRP A 148 11.00 8.25 -11.97
C TRP A 148 12.30 8.20 -11.17
N HIS A 149 12.16 8.21 -9.85
CA HIS A 149 13.30 8.18 -8.92
C HIS A 149 13.37 6.81 -8.23
N PHE A 150 14.50 6.13 -8.45
CA PHE A 150 14.88 4.95 -7.69
C PHE A 150 15.72 5.43 -6.50
N LEU A 151 15.24 5.20 -5.29
CA LEU A 151 15.69 5.84 -4.07
C LEU A 151 16.37 4.85 -3.15
N THR A 152 17.53 5.25 -2.60
CA THR A 152 18.32 4.48 -1.64
C THR A 152 18.84 5.39 -0.53
N GLY A 153 19.23 4.82 0.61
CA GLY A 153 19.75 5.58 1.74
C GLY A 153 19.82 4.77 3.02
N ASP A 154 19.57 5.39 4.15
CA ASP A 154 19.60 4.74 5.46
C ASP A 154 18.47 3.68 5.55
N ILE A 155 18.84 2.42 5.86
CA ILE A 155 17.91 1.28 5.91
C ILE A 155 16.83 1.49 6.97
N ASN A 156 17.17 2.03 8.14
CA ASN A 156 16.20 2.22 9.21
C ASN A 156 15.14 3.25 8.82
N LYS A 157 15.55 4.32 8.10
CA LYS A 157 14.62 5.32 7.58
C LYS A 157 13.72 4.76 6.47
N ILE A 158 14.26 3.91 5.61
CA ILE A 158 13.48 3.24 4.56
C ILE A 158 12.47 2.27 5.18
N MET A 159 12.89 1.44 6.14
CA MET A 159 12.00 0.52 6.85
C MET A 159 10.93 1.26 7.65
N ALA A 160 11.28 2.36 8.34
CA ALA A 160 10.31 3.20 9.02
C ALA A 160 9.31 3.82 8.05
N LEU A 161 9.77 4.34 6.89
CA LEU A 161 8.90 4.89 5.86
C LEU A 161 7.94 3.82 5.32
N SER A 162 8.42 2.61 5.05
CA SER A 162 7.60 1.50 4.57
C SER A 162 6.58 1.06 5.63
N ASN A 163 7.05 0.63 6.80
CA ASN A 163 6.22 -0.07 7.79
C ASN A 163 5.33 0.87 8.59
N THR A 164 5.83 2.06 8.96
CA THR A 164 5.09 3.03 9.77
C THR A 164 4.43 4.08 8.89
N GLY A 165 5.16 4.60 7.91
CA GLY A 165 4.69 5.67 7.03
C GLY A 165 3.63 5.23 6.05
N PHE A 166 3.98 4.30 5.19
CA PHE A 166 3.03 3.74 4.22
C PHE A 166 2.21 2.58 4.78
N ARG A 167 2.61 1.97 5.90
CA ARG A 167 2.04 0.71 6.42
C ARG A 167 2.06 -0.41 5.37
N LEU A 168 3.11 -0.43 4.56
CA LEU A 168 3.44 -1.49 3.61
C LEU A 168 4.56 -2.32 4.21
N HIS A 169 4.36 -3.64 4.30
CA HIS A 169 5.34 -4.53 4.91
C HIS A 169 6.65 -4.53 4.11
N ALA A 170 7.76 -4.30 4.82
CA ALA A 170 9.11 -4.58 4.37
C ALA A 170 9.96 -5.06 5.56
N ALA A 171 10.75 -6.10 5.36
CA ALA A 171 11.63 -6.68 6.39
C ALA A 171 12.85 -7.33 5.76
N GLU A 172 13.96 -7.37 6.51
CA GLU A 172 15.05 -8.29 6.26
C GLU A 172 14.58 -9.69 6.65
N ASN A 173 14.81 -10.66 5.76
CA ASN A 173 14.50 -12.06 6.01
C ASN A 173 15.53 -12.94 5.27
N GLU A 174 16.47 -13.49 6.01
CA GLU A 174 17.54 -14.34 5.45
C GLU A 174 17.00 -15.61 4.76
N GLU A 175 15.80 -16.08 5.15
CA GLU A 175 15.14 -17.23 4.54
C GLU A 175 14.43 -16.87 3.22
N ALA A 176 14.14 -15.58 3.00
CA ALA A 176 13.52 -15.13 1.76
C ALA A 176 14.54 -15.05 0.62
N GLU A 177 14.09 -15.40 -0.59
CA GLU A 177 14.93 -15.27 -1.79
C GLU A 177 15.37 -13.82 -1.99
N GLY A 178 16.69 -13.58 -1.91
CA GLY A 178 17.29 -12.24 -2.01
C GLY A 178 17.50 -11.53 -0.68
N GLY A 179 17.06 -12.11 0.47
CA GLY A 179 17.34 -11.61 1.81
C GLY A 179 16.36 -10.57 2.35
N PHE A 180 15.29 -10.25 1.59
CA PHE A 180 14.28 -9.25 1.96
C PHE A 180 12.88 -9.68 1.54
N GLU A 181 11.89 -9.23 2.32
CA GLU A 181 10.47 -9.29 1.98
C GLU A 181 9.93 -7.87 1.80
N HIS A 182 9.04 -7.70 0.85
CA HIS A 182 8.26 -6.47 0.68
C HIS A 182 6.90 -6.77 0.05
N SER A 183 5.96 -5.84 0.25
CA SER A 183 4.63 -5.97 -0.35
C SER A 183 4.66 -5.69 -1.85
N GLY A 184 3.83 -6.43 -2.61
CA GLY A 184 3.62 -6.20 -4.05
C GLY A 184 2.65 -5.05 -4.36
N LEU A 185 2.55 -4.04 -3.51
CA LEU A 185 1.53 -3.00 -3.56
C LEU A 185 2.10 -1.66 -4.04
N PHE A 186 1.28 -0.92 -4.78
CA PHE A 186 1.52 0.45 -5.22
C PHE A 186 0.64 1.41 -4.43
N ALA A 187 1.23 2.48 -3.89
CA ALA A 187 0.52 3.58 -3.29
C ALA A 187 0.34 4.71 -4.31
N LEU A 188 -0.86 5.26 -4.43
CA LEU A 188 -1.13 6.45 -5.24
C LEU A 188 -1.20 7.67 -4.33
N ILE A 189 -0.44 8.72 -4.65
CA ILE A 189 -0.32 9.92 -3.83
C ILE A 189 -0.75 11.15 -4.66
N ASP A 190 -1.59 12.02 -4.07
CA ASP A 190 -2.06 13.23 -4.70
C ASP A 190 -1.05 14.40 -4.63
N LYS A 191 -1.37 15.51 -5.29
CA LYS A 191 -0.54 16.73 -5.37
C LYS A 191 -0.19 17.35 -4.01
N ASN A 192 -0.95 17.02 -2.96
CA ASN A 192 -0.79 17.51 -1.59
C ASN A 192 -0.07 16.51 -0.68
N GLY A 193 0.33 15.33 -1.23
CA GLY A 193 1.04 14.28 -0.51
C GLY A 193 0.16 13.32 0.29
N TYR A 194 -1.14 13.23 -0.01
CA TYR A 194 -2.05 12.29 0.64
C TYR A 194 -2.23 11.01 -0.19
N ILE A 195 -2.24 9.87 0.49
CA ILE A 195 -2.56 8.59 -0.15
C ILE A 195 -4.02 8.61 -0.59
N ARG A 196 -4.29 8.19 -1.82
CA ARG A 196 -5.61 8.17 -2.44
C ARG A 196 -5.91 6.80 -3.03
N SER A 197 -7.15 6.34 -2.94
CA SER A 197 -7.58 5.15 -3.67
C SER A 197 -9.08 5.15 -3.95
N ARG A 198 -9.47 4.28 -4.90
CA ARG A 198 -10.88 4.02 -5.19
C ARG A 198 -11.53 3.13 -4.15
N LYS A 199 -12.84 3.18 -4.11
CA LYS A 199 -13.65 2.14 -3.48
C LYS A 199 -13.94 1.03 -4.50
N VAL A 200 -14.00 -0.20 -4.02
CA VAL A 200 -14.43 -1.36 -4.80
C VAL A 200 -15.62 -2.03 -4.12
N LYS A 201 -16.55 -2.51 -4.93
CA LYS A 201 -17.69 -3.28 -4.43
C LYS A 201 -17.27 -4.71 -4.13
N ALA A 202 -17.57 -5.16 -2.91
CA ALA A 202 -17.45 -6.55 -2.49
C ALA A 202 -18.83 -6.99 -1.96
N GLY A 203 -19.65 -7.61 -2.81
CA GLY A 203 -21.04 -7.87 -2.52
C GLY A 203 -21.85 -6.58 -2.40
N GLU A 204 -22.55 -6.40 -1.27
CA GLU A 204 -23.33 -5.19 -0.97
C GLU A 204 -22.48 -4.04 -0.39
N PHE A 205 -21.22 -4.30 -0.04
CA PHE A 205 -20.34 -3.32 0.60
C PHE A 205 -19.41 -2.67 -0.42
N GLU A 206 -19.12 -1.40 -0.19
CA GLU A 206 -18.18 -0.61 -0.96
C GLU A 206 -17.05 -0.14 -0.04
N ASN A 207 -15.84 -0.73 -0.23
CA ASN A 207 -14.68 -0.49 0.62
C ASN A 207 -13.51 0.08 -0.18
N PRO A 208 -12.72 1.02 0.39
CA PRO A 208 -11.50 1.48 -0.24
C PRO A 208 -10.43 0.37 -0.20
N ILE A 209 -9.71 0.21 -1.31
CA ILE A 209 -8.60 -0.77 -1.37
C ILE A 209 -7.31 -0.25 -0.72
N LYS A 210 -7.19 1.04 -0.47
CA LYS A 210 -6.06 1.83 -0.01
C LYS A 210 -4.83 1.76 -0.94
N TYR A 211 -4.41 0.56 -1.36
CA TYR A 211 -3.29 0.32 -2.27
C TYR A 211 -3.72 -0.53 -3.44
N TYR A 212 -2.97 -0.43 -4.54
CA TYR A 212 -3.20 -1.19 -5.77
C TYR A 212 -2.23 -2.37 -5.82
N ASN A 213 -2.73 -3.56 -6.10
CA ASN A 213 -1.87 -4.73 -6.28
C ASN A 213 -1.06 -4.57 -7.58
N GLY A 214 0.25 -4.32 -7.44
CA GLY A 214 1.18 -4.17 -8.55
C GLY A 214 1.40 -5.43 -9.39
N LEU A 215 0.92 -6.59 -8.91
CA LEU A 215 0.97 -7.86 -9.62
C LEU A 215 -0.31 -8.15 -10.42
N ASP A 216 -1.36 -7.36 -10.23
CA ASP A 216 -2.67 -7.53 -10.85
C ASP A 216 -2.88 -6.50 -11.97
N SER A 217 -2.94 -6.97 -13.21
CA SER A 217 -3.13 -6.10 -14.38
C SER A 217 -4.44 -5.31 -14.38
N ILE A 218 -5.49 -5.80 -13.69
CA ILE A 218 -6.76 -5.10 -13.54
C ILE A 218 -6.58 -3.92 -12.60
N GLN A 219 -5.94 -4.13 -11.45
CA GLN A 219 -5.69 -3.05 -10.50
C GLN A 219 -4.67 -2.02 -11.02
N VAL A 220 -3.72 -2.44 -11.86
CA VAL A 220 -2.82 -1.52 -12.56
C VAL A 220 -3.60 -0.61 -13.53
N LYS A 221 -4.60 -1.12 -14.25
CA LYS A 221 -5.50 -0.28 -15.07
C LYS A 221 -6.30 0.69 -14.19
N TRP A 222 -6.82 0.22 -13.06
CA TRP A 222 -7.51 1.10 -12.11
C TRP A 222 -6.60 2.21 -11.59
N LEU A 223 -5.34 1.89 -11.28
CA LEU A 223 -4.34 2.87 -10.87
C LEU A 223 -4.14 3.95 -11.95
N ILE A 224 -3.99 3.55 -13.22
CA ILE A 224 -3.86 4.46 -14.36
C ILE A 224 -5.06 5.40 -14.43
N ASP A 225 -6.29 4.87 -14.38
CA ASP A 225 -7.50 5.70 -14.42
C ASP A 225 -7.56 6.69 -13.26
N ASP A 226 -7.13 6.29 -12.06
CA ASP A 226 -7.19 7.12 -10.86
C ASP A 226 -6.08 8.18 -10.82
N ILE A 227 -4.88 7.89 -11.38
CA ILE A 227 -3.85 8.90 -11.66
C ILE A 227 -4.43 10.01 -12.53
N GLN A 228 -5.13 9.66 -13.61
CA GLN A 228 -5.74 10.62 -14.53
C GLN A 228 -6.76 11.54 -13.83
N LYS A 229 -7.56 11.00 -12.90
CA LYS A 229 -8.50 11.78 -12.10
C LYS A 229 -7.78 12.80 -11.22
N LEU A 230 -6.73 12.36 -10.49
CA LEU A 230 -5.96 13.23 -9.59
C LEU A 230 -5.16 14.31 -10.33
N ILE A 231 -4.71 14.03 -11.55
CA ILE A 231 -4.04 15.04 -12.38
C ILE A 231 -5.01 16.16 -12.77
N LYS A 232 -6.30 15.83 -12.96
CA LYS A 232 -7.36 16.80 -13.31
C LYS A 232 -7.93 17.55 -12.10
N GLU A 233 -7.77 17.03 -10.86
CA GLU A 233 -8.06 17.79 -9.65
C GLU A 233 -7.12 18.99 -9.50
#